data_51c6b7750b932728eb29929e8766b149
#
_entry.id   51c6b7750b932728eb29929e8766b149
#
_cell.length_a   1.000
_cell.length_b   1.000
_cell.length_c   1.000
_cell.angle_alpha   90.00
_cell.angle_beta   90.00
_cell.angle_gamma   90.00
#
_symmetry.space_group_name_H-M   'P 1'
#
loop_
_entity.id
_entity.type
_entity.pdbx_description
1 polymer ?
#
loop_
_entity_poly.entity_id
_entity_poly.type
_entity_poly.pdbx_seq_one_letter_code
_entity_poly.pdbx_strand_id
1 'polypeptide(L)'
;LYRHLRPVKTLLQLENLKLATLESYLNISRLDQATGKEMIAVYHDYLETGDKRLYQVLLLHNEDDLKALPQIMPLLSYLDIFRSEWTLAGYSLSTASSSLTIVVDCSVKVPVAVTRELPLCRLSIRANQIIIEIRAFVGELKYFFDNYKDYYYLPDEDRAVHKKVGQYVDPEHRVQASASTCYTKKSSTFLPLSHEDMFDLYKEEYSSKQLFTEYIADPDFILAYAHNVLEDALRCAVPVPSEEAQEAPPELFS
;
A
#
# COMPACT_ATOMS: atom_id res chain seq x y z
N LEU A 1 10.77 5.81 -18.61
CA LEU A 1 9.87 4.72 -18.26
C LEU A 1 10.39 3.92 -17.06
N TYR A 2 11.65 3.40 -17.08
CA TYR A 2 12.24 2.61 -15.99
C TYR A 2 12.07 3.26 -14.59
N ARG A 3 12.43 4.56 -14.45
CA ARG A 3 12.29 5.30 -13.19
C ARG A 3 10.84 5.33 -12.69
N HIS A 4 9.89 5.48 -13.59
CA HIS A 4 8.47 5.54 -13.26
C HIS A 4 7.88 4.17 -12.89
N LEU A 5 8.35 3.09 -13.51
CA LEU A 5 7.87 1.73 -13.21
C LEU A 5 8.55 1.09 -11.99
N ARG A 6 9.71 1.61 -11.56
CA ARG A 6 10.43 1.07 -10.40
C ARG A 6 9.56 0.93 -9.14
N PRO A 7 8.74 1.93 -8.78
CA PRO A 7 7.87 1.84 -7.61
C PRO A 7 6.86 0.68 -7.67
N VAL A 8 6.30 0.39 -8.83
CA VAL A 8 5.27 -0.66 -9.00
C VAL A 8 5.84 -2.05 -9.25
N LYS A 9 7.17 -2.20 -9.37
CA LYS A 9 7.82 -3.50 -9.60
C LYS A 9 7.38 -4.55 -8.59
N THR A 10 7.39 -4.20 -7.30
CA THR A 10 7.02 -5.10 -6.20
C THR A 10 5.52 -5.39 -6.23
N LEU A 11 4.68 -4.39 -6.47
CA LEU A 11 3.24 -4.55 -6.61
C LEU A 11 2.90 -5.54 -7.74
N LEU A 12 3.57 -5.43 -8.89
CA LEU A 12 3.36 -6.29 -10.05
C LEU A 12 4.12 -7.62 -9.96
N GLN A 13 4.97 -7.83 -8.94
CA GLN A 13 5.86 -9.00 -8.78
C GLN A 13 6.72 -9.26 -10.02
N LEU A 14 7.19 -8.20 -10.65
CA LEU A 14 8.07 -8.32 -11.79
C LEU A 14 9.48 -8.74 -11.34
N GLU A 15 10.07 -9.71 -12.00
CA GLU A 15 11.44 -10.14 -11.75
C GLU A 15 12.42 -8.98 -11.99
N ASN A 16 12.24 -8.28 -13.11
CA ASN A 16 13.02 -7.11 -13.50
C ASN A 16 12.14 -6.14 -14.33
N LEU A 17 12.72 -5.02 -14.77
CA LEU A 17 12.03 -4.01 -15.58
C LEU A 17 12.59 -3.97 -17.03
N LYS A 18 13.11 -5.09 -17.54
CA LYS A 18 13.49 -5.19 -18.95
C LYS A 18 12.26 -5.17 -19.83
N LEU A 19 12.40 -4.65 -21.04
CA LEU A 19 11.29 -4.54 -22.00
C LEU A 19 10.58 -5.88 -22.20
N ALA A 20 11.32 -6.95 -22.44
CA ALA A 20 10.79 -8.30 -22.62
C ALA A 20 9.96 -8.80 -21.41
N THR A 21 10.35 -8.45 -20.16
CA THR A 21 9.58 -8.80 -18.96
C THR A 21 8.25 -8.05 -18.91
N LEU A 22 8.26 -6.76 -19.27
CA LEU A 22 7.07 -5.91 -19.29
C LEU A 22 6.10 -6.35 -20.40
N GLU A 23 6.63 -6.69 -21.57
CA GLU A 23 5.87 -7.25 -22.69
C GLU A 23 5.21 -8.59 -22.31
N SER A 24 5.98 -9.50 -21.73
CA SER A 24 5.46 -10.78 -21.25
C SER A 24 4.35 -10.61 -20.22
N TYR A 25 4.48 -9.64 -19.30
CA TYR A 25 3.46 -9.34 -18.30
C TYR A 25 2.14 -8.88 -18.95
N LEU A 26 2.21 -8.15 -20.07
CA LEU A 26 1.05 -7.67 -20.83
C LEU A 26 0.61 -8.62 -21.95
N ASN A 27 1.24 -9.80 -22.09
CA ASN A 27 1.03 -10.74 -23.19
C ASN A 27 1.27 -10.11 -24.59
N ILE A 28 2.24 -9.21 -24.69
CA ILE A 28 2.67 -8.62 -25.97
C ILE A 28 3.64 -9.60 -26.65
N SER A 29 3.31 -9.98 -27.89
CA SER A 29 4.15 -10.88 -28.68
C SER A 29 5.23 -10.11 -29.43
N ARG A 30 6.47 -10.64 -29.46
CA ARG A 30 7.57 -10.16 -30.27
C ARG A 30 7.78 -11.06 -31.49
N LEU A 31 8.17 -10.48 -32.59
CA LEU A 31 8.64 -11.22 -33.76
C LEU A 31 10.10 -11.66 -33.60
N ASP A 32 10.92 -10.78 -33.02
CA ASP A 32 12.28 -11.06 -32.63
C ASP A 32 12.38 -11.58 -31.20
N GLN A 33 13.06 -12.72 -31.02
CA GLN A 33 13.28 -13.34 -29.70
C GLN A 33 14.72 -13.17 -29.20
N ALA A 34 15.57 -12.49 -29.96
CA ALA A 34 16.95 -12.29 -29.58
C ALA A 34 17.11 -11.35 -28.40
N THR A 35 18.09 -11.60 -27.58
CA THR A 35 18.44 -10.75 -26.45
C THR A 35 19.29 -9.56 -26.88
N GLY A 36 19.26 -8.45 -26.12
CA GLY A 36 20.15 -7.32 -26.40
C GLY A 36 21.66 -7.68 -26.42
N LYS A 37 22.07 -8.74 -25.67
CA LYS A 37 23.45 -9.25 -25.73
C LYS A 37 23.76 -9.91 -27.07
N GLU A 38 22.85 -10.69 -27.60
CA GLU A 38 22.98 -11.30 -28.92
C GLU A 38 22.99 -10.24 -30.02
N MET A 39 22.20 -9.19 -29.88
CA MET A 39 22.20 -8.06 -30.81
C MET A 39 23.53 -7.31 -30.85
N ILE A 40 24.25 -7.22 -29.74
CA ILE A 40 25.62 -6.66 -29.73
C ILE A 40 26.56 -7.52 -30.60
N ALA A 41 26.48 -8.83 -30.50
CA ALA A 41 27.29 -9.73 -31.34
C ALA A 41 26.94 -9.57 -32.83
N VAL A 42 25.63 -9.59 -33.16
CA VAL A 42 25.13 -9.36 -34.53
C VAL A 42 25.61 -8.02 -35.08
N TYR A 43 25.66 -6.97 -34.25
CA TYR A 43 26.16 -5.65 -34.65
C TYR A 43 27.67 -5.68 -34.99
N HIS A 44 28.48 -6.35 -34.16
CA HIS A 44 29.91 -6.51 -34.44
C HIS A 44 30.17 -7.30 -35.73
N ASP A 45 29.45 -8.42 -35.90
CA ASP A 45 29.54 -9.22 -37.12
C ASP A 45 29.12 -8.41 -38.37
N TYR A 46 28.11 -7.57 -38.25
CA TYR A 46 27.72 -6.65 -39.33
C TYR A 46 28.82 -5.65 -39.67
N LEU A 47 29.47 -5.05 -38.65
CA LEU A 47 30.57 -4.12 -38.89
C LEU A 47 31.76 -4.76 -39.59
N GLU A 48 32.04 -6.03 -39.31
CA GLU A 48 33.15 -6.78 -39.91
C GLU A 48 32.83 -7.25 -41.33
N THR A 49 31.60 -7.72 -41.56
CA THR A 49 31.24 -8.43 -42.81
C THR A 49 30.47 -7.56 -43.82
N GLY A 50 29.77 -6.52 -43.35
CA GLY A 50 28.83 -5.72 -44.14
C GLY A 50 27.60 -6.52 -44.63
N ASP A 51 27.29 -7.68 -44.02
CA ASP A 51 26.19 -8.53 -44.47
C ASP A 51 24.83 -7.85 -44.21
N LYS A 52 24.11 -7.59 -45.29
CA LYS A 52 22.79 -6.93 -45.24
C LYS A 52 21.74 -7.73 -44.45
N ARG A 53 21.89 -9.05 -44.33
CA ARG A 53 20.99 -9.90 -43.54
C ARG A 53 21.11 -9.59 -42.04
N LEU A 54 22.35 -9.40 -41.56
CA LEU A 54 22.59 -8.98 -40.17
C LEU A 54 21.99 -7.59 -39.88
N TYR A 55 22.13 -6.69 -40.84
CA TYR A 55 21.49 -5.37 -40.76
C TYR A 55 19.96 -5.45 -40.66
N GLN A 56 19.32 -6.34 -41.41
CA GLN A 56 17.87 -6.57 -41.33
C GLN A 56 17.44 -7.11 -39.95
N VAL A 57 18.23 -8.01 -39.34
CA VAL A 57 17.98 -8.51 -37.99
C VAL A 57 18.04 -7.38 -36.97
N LEU A 58 19.04 -6.51 -37.06
CA LEU A 58 19.15 -5.32 -36.17
C LEU A 58 17.96 -4.38 -36.33
N LEU A 59 17.52 -4.15 -37.57
CA LEU A 59 16.34 -3.31 -37.83
C LEU A 59 15.06 -3.92 -37.24
N LEU A 60 14.84 -5.23 -37.41
CA LEU A 60 13.67 -5.91 -36.87
C LEU A 60 13.63 -5.82 -35.36
N HIS A 61 14.75 -6.07 -34.68
CA HIS A 61 14.87 -5.95 -33.25
C HIS A 61 14.50 -4.52 -32.76
N ASN A 62 15.09 -3.51 -33.42
CA ASN A 62 14.79 -2.11 -33.06
C ASN A 62 13.33 -1.71 -33.37
N GLU A 63 12.76 -2.24 -34.46
CA GLU A 63 11.36 -2.02 -34.83
C GLU A 63 10.42 -2.61 -33.77
N ASP A 64 10.67 -3.83 -33.29
CA ASP A 64 9.90 -4.47 -32.23
C ASP A 64 10.00 -3.68 -30.93
N ASP A 65 11.18 -3.23 -30.53
CA ASP A 65 11.37 -2.40 -29.34
C ASP A 65 10.57 -1.08 -29.44
N LEU A 66 10.61 -0.41 -30.58
CA LEU A 66 9.85 0.83 -30.81
C LEU A 66 8.33 0.61 -30.79
N LYS A 67 7.85 -0.51 -31.31
CA LYS A 67 6.42 -0.86 -31.30
C LYS A 67 5.94 -1.26 -29.92
N ALA A 68 6.79 -1.86 -29.10
CA ALA A 68 6.45 -2.30 -27.76
C ALA A 68 6.31 -1.13 -26.77
N LEU A 69 7.12 -0.07 -26.90
CA LEU A 69 7.13 1.06 -25.97
C LEU A 69 5.73 1.67 -25.73
N PRO A 70 4.92 2.01 -26.74
CA PRO A 70 3.57 2.50 -26.51
C PRO A 70 2.65 1.46 -25.85
N GLN A 71 2.85 0.18 -26.16
CA GLN A 71 1.99 -0.90 -25.67
C GLN A 71 2.21 -1.20 -24.18
N ILE A 72 3.41 -0.90 -23.63
CA ILE A 72 3.70 -1.05 -22.19
C ILE A 72 3.34 0.19 -21.37
N MET A 73 3.03 1.33 -21.99
CA MET A 73 2.62 2.55 -21.29
C MET A 73 1.44 2.35 -20.32
N PRO A 74 0.44 1.49 -20.61
CA PRO A 74 -0.64 1.21 -19.66
C PRO A 74 -0.18 0.72 -18.28
N LEU A 75 1.06 0.24 -18.12
CA LEU A 75 1.61 -0.11 -16.80
C LEU A 75 1.75 1.09 -15.87
N LEU A 76 1.81 2.31 -16.39
CA LEU A 76 1.85 3.53 -15.58
C LEU A 76 0.53 3.75 -14.81
N SER A 77 -0.58 3.20 -15.30
CA SER A 77 -1.88 3.31 -14.63
C SER A 77 -1.87 2.73 -13.20
N TYR A 78 -0.96 1.80 -12.88
CA TYR A 78 -0.80 1.30 -11.52
C TYR A 78 -0.23 2.34 -10.54
N LEU A 79 0.43 3.39 -11.02
CA LEU A 79 0.80 4.55 -10.20
C LEU A 79 -0.38 5.51 -10.07
N ASP A 80 -1.07 5.73 -11.18
CA ASP A 80 -2.10 6.74 -11.27
C ASP A 80 -3.38 6.31 -10.52
N ILE A 81 -3.67 5.00 -10.44
CA ILE A 81 -4.86 4.49 -9.73
C ILE A 81 -4.85 4.88 -8.24
N PHE A 82 -3.68 4.92 -7.61
CA PHE A 82 -3.53 5.31 -6.21
C PHE A 82 -3.53 6.84 -5.98
N ARG A 83 -3.36 7.61 -7.07
CA ARG A 83 -3.41 9.09 -7.07
C ARG A 83 -4.75 9.62 -7.56
N SER A 84 -5.56 8.75 -8.12
CA SER A 84 -6.88 9.11 -8.64
C SER A 84 -7.87 9.37 -7.49
N GLU A 85 -8.94 10.06 -7.79
CA GLU A 85 -10.07 10.16 -6.88
C GLU A 85 -10.72 8.80 -6.71
N TRP A 86 -11.06 8.47 -5.46
CA TRP A 86 -11.73 7.23 -5.10
C TRP A 86 -13.17 7.51 -4.68
N THR A 87 -14.06 6.67 -5.17
CA THR A 87 -15.46 6.69 -4.77
C THR A 87 -15.80 5.35 -4.12
N LEU A 88 -16.39 5.38 -2.93
CA LEU A 88 -16.81 4.17 -2.24
C LEU A 88 -17.93 3.48 -3.03
N ALA A 89 -17.63 2.32 -3.62
CA ALA A 89 -18.61 1.51 -4.33
C ALA A 89 -19.43 0.62 -3.37
N GLY A 90 -18.82 0.21 -2.25
CA GLY A 90 -19.50 -0.55 -1.22
C GLY A 90 -18.54 -1.10 -0.16
N TYR A 91 -19.11 -1.56 0.95
CA TYR A 91 -18.37 -2.26 2.00
C TYR A 91 -19.27 -3.27 2.71
N SER A 92 -18.65 -4.30 3.27
CA SER A 92 -19.36 -5.31 4.06
C SER A 92 -18.47 -5.88 5.15
N LEU A 93 -19.01 -5.97 6.37
CA LEU A 93 -18.37 -6.64 7.50
C LEU A 93 -19.00 -8.03 7.66
N SER A 94 -18.19 -9.07 7.46
CA SER A 94 -18.59 -10.46 7.73
C SER A 94 -18.31 -10.80 9.18
N THR A 95 -19.35 -11.06 9.96
CA THR A 95 -19.22 -11.52 11.35
C THR A 95 -18.69 -12.94 11.44
N ALA A 96 -18.96 -13.78 10.44
CA ALA A 96 -18.51 -15.18 10.41
C ALA A 96 -16.99 -15.30 10.22
N SER A 97 -16.40 -14.47 9.38
CA SER A 97 -14.94 -14.44 9.10
C SER A 97 -14.21 -13.32 9.83
N SER A 98 -14.92 -12.46 10.56
CA SER A 98 -14.37 -11.24 11.16
C SER A 98 -13.53 -10.46 10.16
N SER A 99 -14.07 -10.24 8.95
CA SER A 99 -13.37 -9.54 7.87
C SER A 99 -14.22 -8.42 7.29
N LEU A 100 -13.59 -7.27 7.09
CA LEU A 100 -14.16 -6.12 6.37
C LEU A 100 -13.66 -6.17 4.92
N THR A 101 -14.60 -6.13 3.98
CA THR A 101 -14.31 -5.93 2.55
C THR A 101 -14.74 -4.52 2.17
N ILE A 102 -13.84 -3.76 1.56
CA ILE A 102 -14.09 -2.42 1.03
C ILE A 102 -13.84 -2.46 -0.47
N VAL A 103 -14.75 -1.88 -1.25
CA VAL A 103 -14.63 -1.74 -2.70
C VAL A 103 -14.69 -0.27 -3.04
N VAL A 104 -13.68 0.23 -3.71
CA VAL A 104 -13.63 1.61 -4.22
C VAL A 104 -13.48 1.60 -5.74
N ASP A 105 -14.22 2.48 -6.39
CA ASP A 105 -14.09 2.77 -7.81
C ASP A 105 -13.10 3.93 -8.01
N CYS A 106 -12.27 3.81 -9.03
CA CYS A 106 -11.25 4.78 -9.42
C CYS A 106 -11.50 5.29 -10.84
N SER A 107 -11.04 6.50 -11.15
CA SER A 107 -11.11 7.05 -12.51
C SER A 107 -10.12 6.39 -13.48
N VAL A 108 -9.11 5.71 -12.96
CA VAL A 108 -8.04 5.05 -13.71
C VAL A 108 -8.29 3.56 -13.84
N LYS A 109 -7.97 2.99 -15.00
CA LYS A 109 -8.13 1.56 -15.28
C LYS A 109 -6.79 0.87 -15.48
N VAL A 110 -6.54 -0.22 -14.76
CA VAL A 110 -5.32 -1.04 -14.92
C VAL A 110 -5.49 -2.12 -15.99
N PRO A 111 -4.40 -2.47 -16.71
CA PRO A 111 -4.48 -3.44 -17.82
C PRO A 111 -4.64 -4.89 -17.36
N VAL A 112 -4.04 -5.28 -16.24
CA VAL A 112 -4.04 -6.66 -15.72
C VAL A 112 -4.47 -6.63 -14.26
N ALA A 113 -5.28 -7.60 -13.84
CA ALA A 113 -5.67 -7.71 -12.44
C ALA A 113 -4.47 -8.12 -11.56
N VAL A 114 -4.37 -7.51 -10.38
CA VAL A 114 -3.30 -7.79 -9.41
C VAL A 114 -3.93 -8.11 -8.06
N THR A 115 -3.42 -9.13 -7.37
CA THR A 115 -3.79 -9.41 -5.97
C THR A 115 -2.53 -9.56 -5.15
N ARG A 116 -2.48 -8.95 -3.95
CA ARG A 116 -1.35 -8.96 -3.02
C ARG A 116 -1.79 -9.13 -1.59
N GLU A 117 -1.05 -9.96 -0.87
CA GLU A 117 -1.12 -9.99 0.59
C GLU A 117 -0.17 -8.92 1.13
N LEU A 118 -0.70 -8.02 1.94
CA LEU A 118 0.01 -6.94 2.62
C LEU A 118 -0.08 -7.15 4.13
N PRO A 119 0.72 -6.47 4.95
CA PRO A 119 0.75 -6.71 6.40
C PRO A 119 -0.62 -6.61 7.09
N LEU A 120 -1.47 -5.67 6.67
CA LEU A 120 -2.78 -5.41 7.30
C LEU A 120 -3.97 -5.82 6.44
N CYS A 121 -3.78 -6.06 5.15
CA CYS A 121 -4.89 -6.34 4.24
C CYS A 121 -4.48 -7.20 3.05
N ARG A 122 -5.48 -7.79 2.42
CA ARG A 122 -5.37 -8.32 1.07
C ARG A 122 -5.88 -7.28 0.09
N LEU A 123 -4.99 -6.86 -0.81
CA LEU A 123 -5.28 -5.88 -1.85
C LEU A 123 -5.53 -6.59 -3.18
N SER A 124 -6.65 -6.29 -3.84
CA SER A 124 -6.92 -6.70 -5.22
C SER A 124 -7.26 -5.47 -6.06
N ILE A 125 -6.63 -5.35 -7.23
CA ILE A 125 -6.90 -4.28 -8.19
C ILE A 125 -7.39 -4.93 -9.47
N ARG A 126 -8.58 -4.56 -9.96
CA ARG A 126 -9.19 -5.12 -11.16
C ARG A 126 -9.87 -4.03 -11.96
N ALA A 127 -9.45 -3.83 -13.20
CA ALA A 127 -9.94 -2.74 -14.03
C ALA A 127 -9.79 -1.40 -13.28
N ASN A 128 -10.88 -0.73 -12.96
CA ASN A 128 -10.93 0.53 -12.22
C ASN A 128 -11.37 0.36 -10.76
N GLN A 129 -11.27 -0.84 -10.20
CA GLN A 129 -11.66 -1.12 -8.81
C GLN A 129 -10.47 -1.54 -7.96
N ILE A 130 -10.46 -1.05 -6.73
CA ILE A 130 -9.59 -1.52 -5.65
C ILE A 130 -10.48 -2.22 -4.63
N ILE A 131 -10.14 -3.46 -4.31
CA ILE A 131 -10.81 -4.27 -3.29
C ILE A 131 -9.81 -4.51 -2.15
N ILE A 132 -10.21 -4.15 -0.94
CA ILE A 132 -9.40 -4.27 0.27
C ILE A 132 -10.13 -5.20 1.22
N GLU A 133 -9.49 -6.31 1.59
CA GLU A 133 -10.01 -7.26 2.57
C GLU A 133 -9.14 -7.17 3.83
N ILE A 134 -9.75 -6.80 4.95
CA ILE A 134 -9.07 -6.55 6.23
C ILE A 134 -9.61 -7.52 7.27
N ARG A 135 -8.73 -8.13 8.06
CA ARG A 135 -9.15 -8.91 9.22
C ARG A 135 -9.46 -7.97 10.39
N ALA A 136 -10.71 -7.95 10.83
CA ALA A 136 -11.14 -7.21 12.00
C ALA A 136 -10.83 -7.99 13.29
N PHE A 137 -10.55 -7.28 14.36
CA PHE A 137 -10.45 -7.81 15.71
C PHE A 137 -11.79 -7.61 16.42
N VAL A 138 -12.35 -8.67 16.99
CA VAL A 138 -13.58 -8.62 17.78
C VAL A 138 -13.23 -8.99 19.22
N GLY A 139 -13.37 -8.04 20.13
CA GLY A 139 -12.99 -8.24 21.52
C GLY A 139 -12.91 -6.94 22.30
N GLU A 140 -12.18 -6.98 23.43
CA GLU A 140 -11.95 -5.83 24.29
C GLU A 140 -10.57 -5.25 24.04
N LEU A 141 -10.49 -3.94 23.78
CA LEU A 141 -9.25 -3.17 23.67
C LEU A 141 -9.27 -1.98 24.61
N LYS A 142 -8.08 -1.42 24.87
CA LYS A 142 -7.83 -0.29 25.75
C LYS A 142 -7.65 1.00 24.94
N TYR A 143 -8.37 2.04 25.34
CA TYR A 143 -8.13 3.41 24.90
C TYR A 143 -7.30 4.13 25.97
N PHE A 144 -6.08 4.56 25.64
CA PHE A 144 -5.17 5.23 26.55
C PHE A 144 -5.31 6.75 26.45
N PHE A 145 -5.51 7.41 27.59
CA PHE A 145 -5.56 8.87 27.66
C PHE A 145 -4.15 9.46 27.72
N ASP A 146 -3.91 10.55 27.02
CA ASP A 146 -2.58 11.16 26.89
C ASP A 146 -2.04 11.73 28.22
N ASN A 147 -2.88 12.38 29.02
CA ASN A 147 -2.47 13.05 30.25
C ASN A 147 -2.82 12.24 31.51
N TYR A 148 -2.07 11.17 31.77
CA TYR A 148 -2.28 10.32 32.96
C TYR A 148 -2.24 11.10 34.28
N LYS A 149 -1.61 12.29 34.36
CA LYS A 149 -1.54 13.10 35.56
C LYS A 149 -2.89 13.62 36.01
N ASP A 150 -3.86 13.75 35.11
CA ASP A 150 -5.21 14.20 35.39
C ASP A 150 -6.19 13.08 35.73
N TYR A 151 -5.69 11.85 35.84
CA TYR A 151 -6.52 10.68 36.06
C TYR A 151 -6.13 9.91 37.33
N TYR A 152 -7.10 9.26 37.94
CA TYR A 152 -6.93 8.17 38.88
C TYR A 152 -7.24 6.86 38.20
N TYR A 153 -6.45 5.82 38.50
CA TYR A 153 -6.75 4.44 38.15
C TYR A 153 -7.54 3.80 39.30
N LEU A 154 -8.62 3.10 38.95
CA LEU A 154 -9.46 2.36 39.86
C LEU A 154 -9.14 0.87 39.70
N PRO A 155 -8.36 0.26 40.64
CA PRO A 155 -7.93 -1.13 40.51
C PRO A 155 -9.09 -2.12 40.47
N ASP A 156 -10.17 -1.88 41.24
CA ASP A 156 -11.32 -2.79 41.30
C ASP A 156 -12.17 -2.77 40.02
N GLU A 157 -12.13 -1.66 39.27
CA GLU A 157 -12.88 -1.50 38.02
C GLU A 157 -11.98 -1.65 36.78
N ASP A 158 -10.67 -1.73 36.98
CA ASP A 158 -9.65 -1.83 35.96
C ASP A 158 -9.82 -0.78 34.82
N ARG A 159 -9.94 0.50 35.24
CA ARG A 159 -10.05 1.66 34.35
C ARG A 159 -9.56 2.94 34.99
N ALA A 160 -9.25 3.94 34.17
CA ALA A 160 -8.95 5.28 34.63
C ALA A 160 -10.19 6.16 34.60
N VAL A 161 -10.24 7.09 35.57
CA VAL A 161 -11.26 8.14 35.65
C VAL A 161 -10.61 9.50 35.86
N HIS A 162 -11.13 10.52 35.19
CA HIS A 162 -10.61 11.87 35.37
C HIS A 162 -10.76 12.35 36.85
N LYS A 163 -9.75 13.04 37.37
CA LYS A 163 -9.68 13.46 38.77
C LYS A 163 -10.90 14.22 39.25
N LYS A 164 -11.55 15.01 38.38
CA LYS A 164 -12.81 15.73 38.73
C LYS A 164 -13.92 14.79 39.17
N VAL A 165 -13.96 13.56 38.66
CA VAL A 165 -14.92 12.53 39.04
C VAL A 165 -14.32 11.62 40.12
N GLY A 166 -13.09 11.17 39.91
CA GLY A 166 -12.39 10.24 40.79
C GLY A 166 -12.12 10.79 42.20
N GLN A 167 -12.19 12.10 42.42
CA GLN A 167 -12.06 12.68 43.77
C GLN A 167 -13.15 12.22 44.75
N TYR A 168 -14.30 11.78 44.27
CA TYR A 168 -15.41 11.28 45.06
C TYR A 168 -15.34 9.77 45.34
N VAL A 169 -14.37 9.05 44.74
CA VAL A 169 -14.09 7.66 45.05
C VAL A 169 -13.25 7.58 46.31
N ASP A 170 -13.47 6.57 47.14
CA ASP A 170 -12.72 6.37 48.37
C ASP A 170 -11.20 6.30 48.06
N PRO A 171 -10.35 7.00 48.82
CA PRO A 171 -8.88 6.96 48.62
C PRO A 171 -8.25 5.57 48.61
N GLU A 172 -8.85 4.59 49.29
CA GLU A 172 -8.38 3.21 49.35
C GLU A 172 -8.61 2.45 48.00
N HIS A 173 -9.58 2.90 47.19
CA HIS A 173 -9.99 2.30 45.92
C HIS A 173 -9.49 3.07 44.70
N ARG A 174 -8.58 4.05 44.86
CA ARG A 174 -8.02 4.83 43.76
C ARG A 174 -6.52 5.06 43.93
N VAL A 175 -5.79 5.01 42.86
CA VAL A 175 -4.37 5.36 42.82
C VAL A 175 -4.09 6.37 41.69
N GLN A 176 -3.00 7.13 41.80
CA GLN A 176 -2.60 8.02 40.71
C GLN A 176 -2.35 7.16 39.45
N ALA A 177 -3.00 7.49 38.35
CA ALA A 177 -2.73 6.77 37.10
C ALA A 177 -1.27 6.98 36.62
N SER A 178 -0.74 5.97 35.98
CA SER A 178 0.50 6.00 35.21
C SER A 178 0.16 5.95 33.72
N ALA A 179 1.13 6.15 32.85
CA ALA A 179 0.91 6.03 31.40
C ALA A 179 0.31 4.67 31.01
N SER A 180 0.71 3.58 31.67
CA SER A 180 0.24 2.22 31.38
C SER A 180 -1.11 1.86 32.03
N THR A 181 -1.55 2.63 33.03
CA THR A 181 -2.84 2.40 33.73
C THR A 181 -3.90 3.47 33.42
N CYS A 182 -3.55 4.47 32.59
CA CYS A 182 -4.47 5.56 32.23
C CYS A 182 -5.30 5.18 31.00
N TYR A 183 -6.19 4.20 31.13
CA TYR A 183 -7.03 3.73 30.04
C TYR A 183 -8.48 3.47 30.45
N THR A 184 -9.33 3.38 29.44
CA THR A 184 -10.66 2.76 29.53
C THR A 184 -10.73 1.58 28.58
N LYS A 185 -11.59 0.62 28.89
CA LYS A 185 -11.81 -0.58 28.07
C LYS A 185 -13.05 -0.42 27.22
N LYS A 186 -13.02 -0.98 26.03
CA LYS A 186 -14.18 -1.05 25.15
C LYS A 186 -14.22 -2.39 24.44
N SER A 187 -15.38 -3.05 24.48
CA SER A 187 -15.65 -4.28 23.71
C SER A 187 -16.39 -3.88 22.44
N SER A 188 -15.77 -4.13 21.29
CA SER A 188 -16.31 -3.76 19.98
C SER A 188 -15.66 -4.58 18.86
N THR A 189 -15.95 -4.22 17.62
CA THR A 189 -15.20 -4.63 16.45
C THR A 189 -14.19 -3.55 16.10
N PHE A 190 -12.93 -3.93 15.98
CA PHE A 190 -11.83 -3.01 15.71
C PHE A 190 -11.11 -3.36 14.41
N LEU A 191 -10.57 -2.35 13.77
CA LEU A 191 -9.82 -2.45 12.52
C LEU A 191 -8.35 -2.08 12.79
N PRO A 192 -7.37 -2.86 12.27
CA PRO A 192 -5.96 -2.55 12.45
C PRO A 192 -5.58 -1.28 11.71
N LEU A 193 -4.77 -0.43 12.34
CA LEU A 193 -4.18 0.77 11.73
C LEU A 193 -2.69 0.57 11.49
N SER A 194 -2.20 1.19 10.46
CA SER A 194 -0.77 1.21 10.13
C SER A 194 -0.03 2.33 10.86
N HIS A 195 -0.66 3.47 11.04
CA HIS A 195 -0.08 4.64 11.73
C HIS A 195 -1.15 5.43 12.47
N GLU A 196 -0.69 6.24 13.42
CA GLU A 196 -1.52 7.20 14.14
C GLU A 196 -1.99 8.29 13.15
N ASP A 197 -3.29 8.49 13.09
CA ASP A 197 -3.95 9.47 12.25
C ASP A 197 -5.17 10.04 13.01
N MET A 198 -6.13 10.62 12.31
CA MET A 198 -7.36 11.22 12.86
C MET A 198 -8.31 10.24 13.57
N PHE A 199 -7.94 8.97 13.71
CA PHE A 199 -8.76 7.93 14.33
C PHE A 199 -8.51 7.81 15.84
N ASP A 200 -9.53 7.42 16.59
CA ASP A 200 -9.37 6.99 17.97
C ASP A 200 -8.50 5.72 18.04
N LEU A 201 -7.47 5.76 18.90
CA LEU A 201 -6.46 4.70 18.96
C LEU A 201 -6.72 3.74 20.11
N TYR A 202 -6.87 2.47 19.76
CA TYR A 202 -7.00 1.37 20.70
C TYR A 202 -5.80 0.44 20.62
N LYS A 203 -5.43 -0.16 21.76
CA LYS A 203 -4.34 -1.14 21.89
C LYS A 203 -4.76 -2.27 22.81
N GLU A 204 -4.15 -3.43 22.68
CA GLU A 204 -4.29 -4.51 23.66
C GLU A 204 -3.61 -4.13 24.97
N GLU A 205 -2.35 -3.66 24.89
CA GLU A 205 -1.56 -3.18 26.01
C GLU A 205 -0.84 -1.88 25.65
N TYR A 206 -0.40 -1.11 26.64
CA TYR A 206 0.30 0.16 26.42
C TYR A 206 1.52 0.04 25.52
N SER A 207 2.28 -1.05 25.65
CA SER A 207 3.49 -1.33 24.86
C SER A 207 3.21 -1.97 23.50
N SER A 208 1.95 -2.31 23.20
CA SER A 208 1.59 -2.95 21.91
C SER A 208 1.90 -2.01 20.75
N LYS A 209 2.56 -2.54 19.74
CA LYS A 209 2.89 -1.80 18.51
C LYS A 209 1.71 -1.74 17.55
N GLN A 210 0.87 -2.78 17.56
CA GLN A 210 -0.31 -2.81 16.71
C GLN A 210 -1.34 -1.82 17.25
N LEU A 211 -1.77 -0.92 16.37
CA LEU A 211 -2.82 0.06 16.61
C LEU A 211 -4.12 -0.42 16.00
N PHE A 212 -5.21 -0.04 16.62
CA PHE A 212 -6.56 -0.33 16.14
C PHE A 212 -7.42 0.92 16.25
N THR A 213 -8.45 0.99 15.40
CA THR A 213 -9.57 1.93 15.55
C THR A 213 -10.88 1.15 15.62
N GLU A 214 -11.90 1.71 16.26
CA GLU A 214 -13.22 1.09 16.27
C GLU A 214 -13.84 1.14 14.87
N TYR A 215 -14.45 0.03 14.45
CA TYR A 215 -15.24 -0.01 13.21
C TYR A 215 -16.49 0.85 13.35
N ILE A 216 -16.69 1.79 12.45
CA ILE A 216 -17.89 2.60 12.32
C ILE A 216 -18.50 2.33 10.95
N ALA A 217 -19.78 1.95 10.92
CA ALA A 217 -20.51 1.68 9.69
C ALA A 217 -20.98 3.00 9.03
N ASP A 218 -20.01 3.83 8.66
CA ASP A 218 -20.22 5.13 8.04
C ASP A 218 -19.36 5.22 6.75
N PRO A 219 -19.93 5.63 5.61
CA PRO A 219 -19.21 5.68 4.33
C PRO A 219 -17.96 6.56 4.35
N ASP A 220 -18.01 7.72 5.02
CA ASP A 220 -16.87 8.66 5.07
C ASP A 220 -15.75 8.09 5.94
N PHE A 221 -16.10 7.46 7.07
CA PHE A 221 -15.15 6.73 7.89
C PHE A 221 -14.48 5.60 7.10
N ILE A 222 -15.26 4.78 6.39
CA ILE A 222 -14.74 3.64 5.60
C ILE A 222 -13.79 4.11 4.50
N LEU A 223 -14.12 5.19 3.81
CA LEU A 223 -13.25 5.74 2.76
C LEU A 223 -11.95 6.31 3.34
N ALA A 224 -12.02 7.06 4.44
CA ALA A 224 -10.83 7.56 5.14
C ALA A 224 -9.95 6.41 5.65
N TYR A 225 -10.57 5.36 6.21
CA TYR A 225 -9.87 4.16 6.65
C TYR A 225 -9.19 3.40 5.49
N ALA A 226 -9.85 3.30 4.33
CA ALA A 226 -9.25 2.70 3.13
C ALA A 226 -7.99 3.44 2.68
N HIS A 227 -8.00 4.77 2.74
CA HIS A 227 -6.81 5.59 2.47
C HIS A 227 -5.67 5.31 3.46
N ASN A 228 -5.96 5.29 4.78
CA ASN A 228 -4.97 5.01 5.82
C ASN A 228 -4.27 3.65 5.59
N VAL A 229 -5.05 2.59 5.39
CA VAL A 229 -4.51 1.23 5.18
C VAL A 229 -3.67 1.13 3.90
N LEU A 230 -4.09 1.79 2.83
CA LEU A 230 -3.40 1.73 1.55
C LEU A 230 -2.19 2.67 1.47
N GLU A 231 -2.17 3.77 2.19
CA GLU A 231 -1.01 4.66 2.21
C GLU A 231 0.25 3.94 2.68
N ASP A 232 0.17 3.16 3.75
CA ASP A 232 1.30 2.36 4.22
C ASP A 232 1.59 1.16 3.33
N ALA A 233 0.56 0.52 2.79
CA ALA A 233 0.72 -0.53 1.80
C ALA A 233 1.50 -0.02 0.58
N LEU A 234 1.26 1.24 0.19
CA LEU A 234 1.96 1.90 -0.90
C LEU A 234 3.38 2.32 -0.53
N ARG A 235 3.62 2.78 0.69
CA ARG A 235 4.98 3.06 1.17
C ARG A 235 5.84 1.81 1.17
N CYS A 236 5.28 0.65 1.50
CA CYS A 236 5.97 -0.64 1.43
C CYS A 236 6.13 -1.16 0.00
N ALA A 237 5.16 -0.91 -0.89
CA ALA A 237 5.14 -1.40 -2.27
C ALA A 237 5.70 -0.39 -3.28
N VAL A 238 5.64 0.89 -2.97
CA VAL A 238 6.02 2.03 -3.82
C VAL A 238 6.79 3.03 -2.97
N PRO A 239 8.11 2.88 -2.78
CA PRO A 239 8.89 3.88 -2.06
C PRO A 239 8.71 5.24 -2.73
N VAL A 240 8.22 6.22 -1.96
CA VAL A 240 8.13 7.61 -2.41
C VAL A 240 9.56 8.07 -2.71
N PRO A 241 9.85 8.63 -3.90
CA PRO A 241 11.14 9.23 -4.16
C PRO A 241 11.34 10.35 -3.12
N SER A 242 12.37 10.25 -2.27
CA SER A 242 12.75 11.36 -1.41
C SER A 242 13.01 12.60 -2.27
N GLU A 243 12.55 13.76 -1.85
CA GLU A 243 12.71 15.04 -2.57
C GLU A 243 14.18 15.38 -2.89
N GLU A 244 15.12 14.75 -2.20
CA GLU A 244 16.58 14.88 -2.45
C GLU A 244 17.07 14.27 -3.78
N ALA A 245 16.24 13.50 -4.50
CA ALA A 245 16.62 12.91 -5.80
C ALA A 245 16.34 13.82 -7.01
N GLN A 246 15.89 15.05 -6.81
CA GLN A 246 15.55 15.99 -7.90
C GLN A 246 16.70 16.89 -8.35
N GLU A 247 17.85 16.91 -7.66
CA GLU A 247 18.98 17.78 -8.02
C GLU A 247 20.27 16.99 -8.37
N ALA A 248 20.26 16.29 -9.48
CA ALA A 248 21.49 16.01 -10.21
C ALA A 248 21.27 16.29 -11.69
N PRO A 249 21.93 17.32 -12.27
CA PRO A 249 21.86 17.57 -13.70
C PRO A 249 22.50 16.40 -14.46
N PRO A 250 22.03 16.08 -15.67
CA PRO A 250 22.63 15.03 -16.48
C PRO A 250 24.05 15.44 -16.85
N GLU A 251 25.04 14.64 -16.44
CA GLU A 251 26.37 14.73 -17.06
C GLU A 251 26.21 14.41 -18.54
N LEU A 252 26.32 15.44 -19.35
CA LEU A 252 26.47 15.37 -20.78
C LEU A 252 27.82 14.71 -21.09
N PHE A 253 27.77 13.71 -21.88
CA PHE A 253 28.85 12.98 -22.56
C PHE A 253 30.19 13.73 -22.69
N SER A 254 31.24 13.15 -22.19
CA SER A 254 32.62 13.28 -22.68
C SER A 254 33.17 11.91 -22.99
#